data_a92d86759a9d4b8161167f56ecb798f2
#
_entry.id   a92d86759a9d4b8161167f56ecb798f2
#
_cell.length_a   1.000
_cell.length_b   1.000
_cell.length_c   1.000
_cell.angle_alpha   90.00
_cell.angle_beta   90.00
_cell.angle_gamma   90.00
#
_symmetry.space_group_name_H-M   'P 1'
#
loop_
_entity.id
_entity.type
_entity.pdbx_description
1 polymer ?
#
loop_
_entity_poly.entity_id
_entity_poly.type
_entity_poly.pdbx_seq_one_letter_code
_entity_poly.pdbx_strand_id
1 'polypeptide(L)'
;QEAPRGLTAMKYFQEKAPQYHVIAAGSLLGIAMHQNDSFPVGKVDFIDLYPLSFSEFLEAIGQEPFASLLAKQDWNLISTFRSKLTDFLKQYYFVGGMPEVVNAFIEHKDYAEVRQLQQNILDSYDRDFSKHAPIAEVPRIRMVWRSVPAQLAKENRKFIYGVIKEGARAKDFELAIEWLIDAGLIYKVNRVKKGGIPLSAYEDFSAFKLFMLDTGLMGAMSGLPPQALLEGNVLFTDYKGAITEQYVLQQLKSVKGLNIYYWLSLIHI
;
A
#
# COMPACT_ATOMS: atom_id res chain seq x y z
N GLN A 1 15.57 3.43 16.61
CA GLN A 1 16.06 2.10 17.03
C GLN A 1 17.47 2.17 17.64
N GLU A 2 18.32 3.06 17.19
CA GLU A 2 19.65 3.29 17.80
C GLU A 2 19.57 4.08 19.12
N ALA A 3 18.43 4.72 19.39
CA ALA A 3 18.15 5.43 20.64
C ALA A 3 16.95 4.77 21.36
N PRO A 4 17.17 3.76 22.19
CA PRO A 4 16.09 2.99 22.86
C PRO A 4 15.11 3.85 23.67
N ARG A 5 15.53 5.04 24.11
CA ARG A 5 14.70 6.00 24.85
C ARG A 5 14.15 7.13 23.97
N GLY A 6 14.32 7.06 22.65
CA GLY A 6 13.91 8.14 21.72
C GLY A 6 12.40 8.42 21.78
N LEU A 7 11.57 7.39 21.71
CA LEU A 7 10.12 7.52 21.81
C LEU A 7 9.67 8.10 23.16
N THR A 8 10.24 7.58 24.26
CA THR A 8 9.95 8.09 25.62
C THR A 8 10.40 9.55 25.79
N ALA A 9 11.48 9.97 25.11
CA ALA A 9 11.99 11.34 25.19
C ALA A 9 10.98 12.37 24.59
N MET A 10 10.17 11.99 23.61
CA MET A 10 9.15 12.88 23.04
C MET A 10 8.17 13.42 24.08
N LYS A 11 7.81 12.62 25.08
CA LYS A 11 7.02 13.07 26.22
C LYS A 11 7.66 14.25 26.94
N TYR A 12 8.96 14.18 27.19
CA TYR A 12 9.68 15.24 27.91
C TYR A 12 9.81 16.52 27.06
N PHE A 13 9.92 16.42 25.76
CA PHE A 13 9.88 17.60 24.88
C PHE A 13 8.55 18.31 25.03
N GLN A 14 7.44 17.61 24.94
CA GLN A 14 6.12 18.18 25.08
C GLN A 14 5.88 18.80 26.47
N GLU A 15 6.36 18.17 27.55
CA GLU A 15 6.13 18.62 28.93
C GLU A 15 7.10 19.73 29.38
N LYS A 16 8.36 19.68 28.96
CA LYS A 16 9.42 20.54 29.50
C LYS A 16 10.01 21.55 28.50
N ALA A 17 9.73 21.35 27.21
CA ALA A 17 10.28 22.18 26.16
C ALA A 17 9.28 22.37 25.00
N PRO A 18 8.03 22.84 25.29
CA PRO A 18 6.94 22.94 24.31
C PRO A 18 7.20 23.93 23.19
N GLN A 19 8.21 24.78 23.33
CA GLN A 19 8.63 25.73 22.28
C GLN A 19 9.34 25.06 21.10
N TYR A 20 9.75 23.78 21.23
CA TYR A 20 10.38 23.05 20.14
C TYR A 20 9.38 22.13 19.44
N HIS A 21 9.33 22.25 18.11
CA HIS A 21 8.59 21.29 17.27
C HIS A 21 9.49 20.09 16.98
N VAL A 22 9.10 18.92 17.48
CA VAL A 22 9.87 17.68 17.33
C VAL A 22 9.12 16.75 16.39
N ILE A 23 9.75 16.36 15.29
CA ILE A 23 9.23 15.39 14.31
C ILE A 23 10.16 14.17 14.36
N ALA A 24 9.57 12.99 14.61
CA ALA A 24 10.28 11.73 14.54
C ALA A 24 9.66 10.87 13.42
N ALA A 25 10.50 10.30 12.56
CA ALA A 25 10.06 9.43 11.47
C ALA A 25 10.70 8.05 11.58
N GLY A 26 9.96 7.03 11.19
CA GLY A 26 10.45 5.66 11.14
C GLY A 26 9.52 4.75 10.36
N SER A 27 10.07 3.97 9.44
CA SER A 27 9.32 3.00 8.62
C SER A 27 8.70 1.85 9.43
N LEU A 28 9.25 1.56 10.62
CA LEU A 28 8.79 0.49 11.51
C LEU A 28 8.24 1.04 12.83
N LEU A 29 7.70 2.27 12.81
CA LEU A 29 7.18 2.91 14.01
C LEU A 29 6.01 2.11 14.60
N GLY A 30 5.12 1.56 13.78
CA GLY A 30 4.02 0.70 14.23
C GLY A 30 4.52 -0.50 15.03
N ILE A 31 5.56 -1.19 14.56
CA ILE A 31 6.16 -2.32 15.27
C ILE A 31 6.83 -1.87 16.59
N ALA A 32 7.53 -0.73 16.58
CA ALA A 32 8.20 -0.21 17.78
C ALA A 32 7.21 0.15 18.89
N MET A 33 5.96 0.49 18.55
CA MET A 33 4.91 0.80 19.54
C MET A 33 4.44 -0.42 20.34
N HIS A 34 4.60 -1.64 19.81
CA HIS A 34 4.26 -2.89 20.50
C HIS A 34 5.40 -3.44 21.37
N GLN A 35 6.61 -2.87 21.26
CA GLN A 35 7.71 -3.21 22.17
C GLN A 35 7.52 -2.43 23.47
N ASN A 36 7.68 -3.07 24.61
CA ASN A 36 7.40 -2.67 26.01
C ASN A 36 7.88 -1.27 26.47
N ASP A 37 8.20 -0.36 25.60
CA ASP A 37 8.55 1.01 25.94
C ASP A 37 7.29 1.85 26.21
N SER A 38 7.33 2.66 27.26
CA SER A 38 6.28 3.61 27.61
C SER A 38 6.07 4.61 26.49
N PHE A 39 5.12 4.29 25.59
CA PHE A 39 4.75 5.21 24.51
C PHE A 39 4.02 6.44 25.07
N PRO A 40 4.33 7.66 24.63
CA PRO A 40 3.74 8.89 25.16
C PRO A 40 2.30 9.13 24.66
N VAL A 41 1.36 8.28 25.08
CA VAL A 41 -0.06 8.39 24.72
C VAL A 41 -0.61 9.78 25.06
N GLY A 42 -1.29 10.42 24.10
CA GLY A 42 -1.87 11.75 24.26
C GLY A 42 -0.87 12.91 24.25
N LYS A 43 0.41 12.65 23.97
CA LYS A 43 1.49 13.65 23.90
C LYS A 43 2.12 13.78 22.50
N VAL A 44 1.68 12.99 21.56
CA VAL A 44 2.15 12.97 20.17
C VAL A 44 0.98 12.80 19.23
N ASP A 45 1.08 13.43 18.07
CA ASP A 45 0.18 13.23 16.94
C ASP A 45 0.86 12.33 15.91
N PHE A 46 0.07 11.46 15.25
CA PHE A 46 0.55 10.59 14.20
C PHE A 46 0.21 11.15 12.84
N ILE A 47 1.17 11.06 11.93
CA ILE A 47 0.99 11.38 10.52
C ILE A 47 1.49 10.18 9.73
N ASP A 48 0.58 9.55 8.98
CA ASP A 48 0.93 8.49 8.05
C ASP A 48 1.40 9.11 6.73
N LEU A 49 2.56 8.66 6.26
CA LEU A 49 3.11 9.04 4.96
C LEU A 49 2.88 7.90 3.97
N TYR A 50 1.99 8.14 3.02
CA TYR A 50 1.65 7.18 1.97
C TYR A 50 2.54 7.37 0.73
N PRO A 51 2.68 6.36 -0.14
CA PRO A 51 3.22 6.57 -1.49
C PRO A 51 2.45 7.67 -2.22
N LEU A 52 3.09 8.36 -3.15
CA LEU A 52 2.46 9.43 -3.93
C LEU A 52 1.16 8.91 -4.58
N SER A 53 0.10 9.68 -4.47
CA SER A 53 -1.14 9.48 -5.21
C SER A 53 -0.93 9.73 -6.70
N PHE A 54 -1.91 9.36 -7.54
CA PHE A 54 -1.84 9.63 -8.97
C PHE A 54 -1.80 11.14 -9.29
N SER A 55 -2.51 11.97 -8.52
CA SER A 55 -2.44 13.43 -8.68
C SER A 55 -1.05 13.98 -8.36
N GLU A 56 -0.46 13.54 -7.24
CA GLU A 56 0.91 13.94 -6.86
C GLU A 56 1.95 13.42 -7.87
N PHE A 57 1.75 12.23 -8.43
CA PHE A 57 2.59 11.72 -9.51
C PHE A 57 2.49 12.60 -10.77
N LEU A 58 1.27 13.03 -11.16
CA LEU A 58 1.09 13.94 -12.29
C LEU A 58 1.81 15.28 -12.06
N GLU A 59 1.71 15.84 -10.87
CA GLU A 59 2.46 17.04 -10.49
C GLU A 59 3.97 16.81 -10.57
N ALA A 60 4.45 15.71 -10.01
CA ALA A 60 5.87 15.37 -9.99
C ALA A 60 6.46 15.21 -11.40
N ILE A 61 5.71 14.66 -12.36
CA ILE A 61 6.16 14.52 -13.76
C ILE A 61 5.91 15.78 -14.62
N GLY A 62 5.53 16.93 -14.03
CA GLY A 62 5.30 18.19 -14.72
C GLY A 62 3.98 18.23 -15.49
N GLN A 63 2.95 17.53 -15.01
CA GLN A 63 1.62 17.48 -15.60
C GLN A 63 0.55 18.08 -14.67
N GLU A 64 0.86 19.17 -13.98
CA GLU A 64 -0.02 19.88 -13.04
C GLU A 64 -1.39 20.26 -13.65
N PRO A 65 -1.50 20.61 -14.95
CA PRO A 65 -2.81 20.88 -15.55
C PRO A 65 -3.77 19.68 -15.46
N PHE A 66 -3.26 18.46 -15.62
CA PHE A 66 -4.08 17.24 -15.52
C PHE A 66 -4.42 16.92 -14.05
N ALA A 67 -3.49 17.14 -13.12
CA ALA A 67 -3.80 17.00 -11.70
C ALA A 67 -4.91 17.99 -11.28
N SER A 68 -4.81 19.27 -11.71
CA SER A 68 -5.83 20.28 -11.46
C SER A 68 -7.17 19.94 -12.11
N LEU A 69 -7.16 19.32 -13.30
CA LEU A 69 -8.36 18.88 -14.00
C LEU A 69 -9.10 17.77 -13.21
N LEU A 70 -8.35 16.81 -12.69
CA LEU A 70 -8.91 15.75 -11.84
C LEU A 70 -9.47 16.30 -10.53
N ALA A 71 -8.74 17.23 -9.88
CA ALA A 71 -9.19 17.85 -8.64
C ALA A 71 -10.48 18.67 -8.80
N LYS A 72 -10.67 19.33 -9.95
CA LYS A 72 -11.88 20.09 -10.29
C LYS A 72 -13.06 19.21 -10.71
N GLN A 73 -12.82 17.91 -10.98
CA GLN A 73 -13.84 16.94 -11.43
C GLN A 73 -14.58 17.40 -12.70
N ASP A 74 -13.87 18.07 -13.63
CA ASP A 74 -14.44 18.45 -14.91
C ASP A 74 -14.53 17.23 -15.84
N TRP A 75 -15.64 16.51 -15.74
CA TRP A 75 -15.86 15.25 -16.43
C TRP A 75 -15.86 15.41 -17.96
N ASN A 76 -16.24 16.56 -18.50
CA ASN A 76 -16.22 16.82 -19.94
C ASN A 76 -14.78 16.90 -20.46
N LEU A 77 -13.93 17.67 -19.80
CA LEU A 77 -12.51 17.77 -20.13
C LEU A 77 -11.77 16.46 -19.82
N ILE A 78 -12.06 15.79 -18.70
CA ILE A 78 -11.51 14.47 -18.39
C ILE A 78 -11.81 13.47 -19.51
N SER A 79 -13.06 13.47 -20.03
CA SER A 79 -13.46 12.61 -21.14
C SER A 79 -12.71 12.96 -22.43
N THR A 80 -12.54 14.25 -22.70
CA THR A 80 -11.79 14.74 -23.88
C THR A 80 -10.33 14.29 -23.85
N PHE A 81 -9.69 14.34 -22.68
CA PHE A 81 -8.30 13.95 -22.49
C PHE A 81 -8.11 12.50 -22.02
N ARG A 82 -9.14 11.65 -22.14
CA ARG A 82 -9.15 10.27 -21.64
C ARG A 82 -7.94 9.46 -22.08
N SER A 83 -7.57 9.53 -23.35
CA SER A 83 -6.41 8.77 -23.88
C SER A 83 -5.13 9.15 -23.15
N LYS A 84 -4.87 10.45 -23.05
CA LYS A 84 -3.66 10.98 -22.40
C LYS A 84 -3.61 10.62 -20.91
N LEU A 85 -4.73 10.80 -20.21
CA LEU A 85 -4.85 10.41 -18.78
C LEU A 85 -4.65 8.91 -18.58
N THR A 86 -5.17 8.08 -19.52
CA THR A 86 -4.95 6.63 -19.48
C THR A 86 -3.48 6.25 -19.68
N ASP A 87 -2.75 6.96 -20.54
CA ASP A 87 -1.32 6.72 -20.75
C ASP A 87 -0.51 7.09 -19.48
N PHE A 88 -0.83 8.21 -18.82
CA PHE A 88 -0.23 8.54 -17.53
C PHE A 88 -0.60 7.53 -16.44
N LEU A 89 -1.82 7.04 -16.40
CA LEU A 89 -2.26 6.03 -15.45
C LEU A 89 -1.51 4.71 -15.64
N LYS A 90 -1.25 4.30 -16.88
CA LYS A 90 -0.40 3.13 -17.18
C LYS A 90 1.05 3.34 -16.69
N GLN A 91 1.60 4.54 -16.87
CA GLN A 91 2.91 4.87 -16.33
C GLN A 91 2.91 4.75 -14.80
N TYR A 92 1.92 5.33 -14.13
CA TYR A 92 1.76 5.24 -12.69
C TYR A 92 1.59 3.79 -12.21
N TYR A 93 0.85 2.95 -12.92
CA TYR A 93 0.72 1.53 -12.59
C TYR A 93 2.06 0.80 -12.59
N PHE A 94 2.98 1.21 -13.47
CA PHE A 94 4.32 0.63 -13.54
C PHE A 94 5.29 1.24 -12.53
N VAL A 95 5.34 2.57 -12.45
CA VAL A 95 6.27 3.32 -11.60
C VAL A 95 5.86 3.23 -10.12
N GLY A 96 4.55 3.33 -9.84
CA GLY A 96 4.03 3.45 -8.48
C GLY A 96 4.18 4.85 -7.93
N GLY A 97 4.02 4.95 -6.61
CA GLY A 97 4.13 6.20 -5.85
C GLY A 97 5.32 6.25 -4.90
N MET A 98 6.27 5.30 -4.96
CA MET A 98 7.46 5.36 -4.11
C MET A 98 8.35 6.54 -4.53
N PRO A 99 8.66 7.51 -3.63
CA PRO A 99 9.31 8.77 -4.03
C PRO A 99 10.64 8.59 -4.75
N GLU A 100 11.50 7.67 -4.28
CA GLU A 100 12.78 7.37 -4.93
C GLU A 100 12.60 6.88 -6.36
N VAL A 101 11.60 5.99 -6.57
CA VAL A 101 11.29 5.42 -7.89
C VAL A 101 10.72 6.48 -8.83
N VAL A 102 9.83 7.34 -8.32
CA VAL A 102 9.25 8.43 -9.10
C VAL A 102 10.33 9.44 -9.50
N ASN A 103 11.24 9.78 -8.60
CA ASN A 103 12.35 10.69 -8.90
C ASN A 103 13.25 10.16 -10.00
N ALA A 104 13.70 8.90 -9.91
CA ALA A 104 14.51 8.26 -10.96
C ALA A 104 13.77 8.22 -12.31
N PHE A 105 12.47 7.94 -12.30
CA PHE A 105 11.65 7.99 -13.52
C PHE A 105 11.58 9.40 -14.12
N ILE A 106 11.50 10.45 -13.31
CA ILE A 106 11.49 11.84 -13.78
C ILE A 106 12.84 12.17 -14.47
N GLU A 107 13.95 11.81 -13.84
CA GLU A 107 15.30 12.14 -14.30
C GLU A 107 15.69 11.38 -15.56
N HIS A 108 15.44 10.08 -15.62
CA HIS A 108 16.01 9.20 -16.65
C HIS A 108 14.98 8.64 -17.63
N LYS A 109 13.68 8.60 -17.28
CA LYS A 109 12.60 7.96 -18.09
C LYS A 109 12.90 6.50 -18.46
N ASP A 110 13.71 5.81 -17.64
CA ASP A 110 14.14 4.42 -17.87
C ASP A 110 13.34 3.45 -17.00
N TYR A 111 12.52 2.63 -17.66
CA TYR A 111 11.72 1.60 -16.99
C TYR A 111 12.54 0.43 -16.44
N ALA A 112 13.74 0.17 -16.98
CA ALA A 112 14.61 -0.87 -16.44
C ALA A 112 15.22 -0.42 -15.12
N GLU A 113 15.65 0.83 -15.00
CA GLU A 113 16.11 1.42 -13.75
C GLU A 113 14.99 1.48 -12.70
N VAL A 114 13.80 1.92 -13.09
CA VAL A 114 12.60 1.89 -12.23
C VAL A 114 12.40 0.50 -11.64
N ARG A 115 12.44 -0.55 -12.45
CA ARG A 115 12.28 -1.93 -12.01
C ARG A 115 13.38 -2.36 -11.04
N GLN A 116 14.63 -1.97 -11.31
CA GLN A 116 15.76 -2.27 -10.43
C GLN A 116 15.59 -1.62 -9.06
N LEU A 117 15.19 -0.36 -9.00
CA LEU A 117 14.94 0.35 -7.74
C LEU A 117 13.79 -0.29 -6.95
N GLN A 118 12.68 -0.63 -7.62
CA GLN A 118 11.59 -1.34 -6.99
C GLN A 118 12.04 -2.68 -6.39
N GLN A 119 12.89 -3.43 -7.12
CA GLN A 119 13.44 -4.70 -6.60
C GLN A 119 14.34 -4.46 -5.39
N ASN A 120 15.17 -3.42 -5.41
CA ASN A 120 16.02 -3.06 -4.27
C ASN A 120 15.20 -2.72 -3.02
N ILE A 121 14.06 -2.04 -3.19
CA ILE A 121 13.13 -1.74 -2.10
C ILE A 121 12.53 -3.04 -1.54
N LEU A 122 12.05 -3.94 -2.41
CA LEU A 122 11.48 -5.24 -2.00
C LEU A 122 12.51 -6.09 -1.25
N ASP A 123 13.76 -6.13 -1.73
CA ASP A 123 14.85 -6.85 -1.09
C ASP A 123 15.21 -6.23 0.27
N SER A 124 15.10 -4.91 0.42
CA SER A 124 15.31 -4.22 1.69
C SER A 124 14.25 -4.61 2.72
N TYR A 125 12.97 -4.66 2.32
CA TYR A 125 11.89 -5.14 3.19
C TYR A 125 12.11 -6.60 3.61
N ASP A 126 12.54 -7.49 2.69
CA ASP A 126 12.81 -8.90 3.04
C ASP A 126 13.96 -9.04 4.07
N ARG A 127 14.97 -8.16 4.02
CA ARG A 127 16.03 -8.08 5.04
C ARG A 127 15.51 -7.55 6.37
N ASP A 128 14.63 -6.56 6.35
CA ASP A 128 14.01 -5.99 7.55
C ASP A 128 13.14 -7.03 8.27
N PHE A 129 12.49 -7.95 7.56
CA PHE A 129 11.79 -9.08 8.20
C PHE A 129 12.73 -9.89 9.09
N SER A 130 13.92 -10.22 8.58
CA SER A 130 14.90 -11.00 9.34
C SER A 130 15.49 -10.23 10.53
N LYS A 131 15.55 -8.91 10.45
CA LYS A 131 16.16 -8.06 11.47
C LYS A 131 15.19 -7.71 12.60
N HIS A 132 13.91 -7.54 12.30
CA HIS A 132 12.95 -6.92 13.21
C HIS A 132 11.78 -7.81 13.62
N ALA A 133 11.45 -8.85 12.85
CA ALA A 133 10.39 -9.77 13.21
C ALA A 133 10.89 -10.89 14.14
N PRO A 134 10.00 -11.48 14.95
CA PRO A 134 10.33 -12.70 15.70
C PRO A 134 10.82 -13.79 14.74
N ILE A 135 11.96 -14.42 15.04
CA ILE A 135 12.63 -15.39 14.15
C ILE A 135 11.69 -16.50 13.69
N ALA A 136 10.81 -16.97 14.57
CA ALA A 136 9.83 -18.03 14.25
C ALA A 136 8.76 -17.58 13.23
N GLU A 137 8.49 -16.29 13.12
CA GLU A 137 7.48 -15.72 12.24
C GLU A 137 8.03 -15.29 10.87
N VAL A 138 9.35 -15.05 10.73
CA VAL A 138 9.97 -14.60 9.47
C VAL A 138 9.55 -15.44 8.25
N PRO A 139 9.57 -16.79 8.30
CA PRO A 139 9.13 -17.60 7.17
C PRO A 139 7.65 -17.37 6.78
N ARG A 140 6.77 -17.20 7.78
CA ARG A 140 5.35 -16.97 7.56
C ARG A 140 5.08 -15.57 7.00
N ILE A 141 5.78 -14.56 7.50
CA ILE A 141 5.74 -13.18 6.99
C ILE A 141 6.11 -13.16 5.52
N ARG A 142 7.21 -13.82 5.12
CA ARG A 142 7.64 -13.94 3.71
C ARG A 142 6.59 -14.64 2.86
N MET A 143 5.99 -15.72 3.37
CA MET A 143 4.96 -16.46 2.64
C MET A 143 3.71 -15.60 2.40
N VAL A 144 3.22 -14.87 3.41
CA VAL A 144 2.09 -13.94 3.26
C VAL A 144 2.45 -12.84 2.27
N TRP A 145 3.58 -12.15 2.47
CA TRP A 145 4.06 -11.06 1.64
C TRP A 145 4.08 -11.41 0.15
N ARG A 146 4.74 -12.51 -0.19
CA ARG A 146 4.86 -12.99 -1.57
C ARG A 146 3.54 -13.48 -2.17
N SER A 147 2.56 -13.84 -1.35
CA SER A 147 1.26 -14.34 -1.82
C SER A 147 0.31 -13.23 -2.26
N VAL A 148 0.48 -11.98 -1.79
CA VAL A 148 -0.47 -10.89 -2.02
C VAL A 148 -0.80 -10.67 -3.49
N PRO A 149 0.17 -10.56 -4.42
CA PRO A 149 -0.15 -10.38 -5.83
C PRO A 149 -0.96 -11.54 -6.43
N ALA A 150 -0.59 -12.78 -6.09
CA ALA A 150 -1.30 -13.97 -6.57
C ALA A 150 -2.72 -14.09 -6.01
N GLN A 151 -2.96 -13.61 -4.77
CA GLN A 151 -4.28 -13.56 -4.16
C GLN A 151 -5.20 -12.59 -4.90
N LEU A 152 -4.68 -11.41 -5.28
CA LEU A 152 -5.42 -10.41 -6.03
C LEU A 152 -5.66 -10.85 -7.49
N ALA A 153 -4.63 -11.41 -8.15
CA ALA A 153 -4.71 -11.85 -9.56
C ALA A 153 -5.76 -12.96 -9.80
N LYS A 154 -6.04 -13.78 -8.79
CA LYS A 154 -7.05 -14.86 -8.89
C LYS A 154 -8.49 -14.36 -8.69
N GLU A 155 -8.72 -13.05 -8.61
CA GLU A 155 -10.04 -12.45 -8.36
C GLU A 155 -10.79 -13.08 -7.18
N ASN A 156 -10.03 -13.55 -6.18
CA ASN A 156 -10.59 -14.17 -5.01
C ASN A 156 -11.52 -13.20 -4.28
N ARG A 157 -12.69 -13.68 -3.90
CA ARG A 157 -13.67 -12.89 -3.12
C ARG A 157 -13.18 -12.55 -1.72
N LYS A 158 -12.13 -13.24 -1.23
CA LYS A 158 -11.46 -13.02 0.04
C LYS A 158 -10.07 -13.64 0.02
N PHE A 159 -9.23 -13.29 0.99
CA PHE A 159 -7.95 -13.93 1.22
C PHE A 159 -8.11 -15.42 1.52
N ILE A 160 -7.32 -16.27 0.85
CA ILE A 160 -7.39 -17.72 0.93
C ILE A 160 -6.06 -18.25 1.45
N TYR A 161 -6.03 -18.74 2.68
CA TYR A 161 -4.82 -19.29 3.31
C TYR A 161 -4.23 -20.46 2.53
N GLY A 162 -5.07 -21.31 1.91
CA GLY A 162 -4.64 -22.42 1.07
C GLY A 162 -3.84 -22.03 -0.17
N VAL A 163 -3.89 -20.75 -0.61
CA VAL A 163 -3.04 -20.22 -1.70
C VAL A 163 -1.60 -20.05 -1.22
N ILE A 164 -1.39 -19.78 0.08
CA ILE A 164 -0.05 -19.66 0.66
C ILE A 164 0.60 -21.05 0.76
N LYS A 165 -0.14 -22.01 1.31
CA LYS A 165 0.29 -23.39 1.52
C LYS A 165 -0.94 -24.29 1.64
N GLU A 166 -0.91 -25.45 1.03
CA GLU A 166 -1.98 -26.45 1.18
C GLU A 166 -2.21 -26.80 2.65
N GLY A 167 -3.48 -26.83 3.07
CA GLY A 167 -3.87 -27.07 4.46
C GLY A 167 -3.64 -25.93 5.45
N ALA A 168 -3.16 -24.77 5.00
CA ALA A 168 -2.95 -23.59 5.85
C ALA A 168 -4.25 -23.07 6.48
N ARG A 169 -4.18 -22.69 7.74
CA ARG A 169 -5.29 -22.14 8.52
C ARG A 169 -4.99 -20.73 8.99
N ALA A 170 -6.03 -19.96 9.34
CA ALA A 170 -5.92 -18.59 9.84
C ALA A 170 -4.90 -18.47 10.98
N LYS A 171 -5.01 -19.30 12.01
CA LYS A 171 -4.12 -19.30 13.18
C LYS A 171 -2.64 -19.44 12.86
N ASP A 172 -2.31 -19.97 11.68
CA ASP A 172 -0.90 -20.20 11.29
C ASP A 172 -0.26 -18.92 10.73
N PHE A 173 -1.07 -17.91 10.32
CA PHE A 173 -0.59 -16.73 9.61
C PHE A 173 -1.11 -15.39 10.15
N GLU A 174 -1.99 -15.39 11.17
CA GLU A 174 -2.56 -14.16 11.73
C GLU A 174 -1.47 -13.21 12.24
N LEU A 175 -0.52 -13.72 13.02
CA LEU A 175 0.60 -12.90 13.54
C LEU A 175 1.47 -12.34 12.42
N ALA A 176 1.69 -13.10 11.36
CA ALA A 176 2.46 -12.65 10.19
C ALA A 176 1.72 -11.54 9.42
N ILE A 177 0.40 -11.65 9.30
CA ILE A 177 -0.44 -10.61 8.66
C ILE A 177 -0.43 -9.35 9.51
N GLU A 178 -0.67 -9.44 10.82
CA GLU A 178 -0.67 -8.27 11.70
C GLU A 178 0.72 -7.59 11.70
N TRP A 179 1.81 -8.37 11.73
CA TRP A 179 3.15 -7.81 11.63
C TRP A 179 3.36 -6.98 10.34
N LEU A 180 2.90 -7.47 9.19
CA LEU A 180 3.01 -6.75 7.92
C LEU A 180 2.13 -5.50 7.88
N ILE A 181 0.98 -5.51 8.56
CA ILE A 181 0.09 -4.34 8.72
C ILE A 181 0.79 -3.29 9.58
N ASP A 182 1.33 -3.70 10.74
CA ASP A 182 2.02 -2.80 11.66
C ASP A 182 3.30 -2.21 11.06
N ALA A 183 3.95 -2.96 10.16
CA ALA A 183 5.06 -2.48 9.35
C ALA A 183 4.62 -1.50 8.23
N GLY A 184 3.31 -1.32 8.00
CA GLY A 184 2.79 -0.46 6.93
C GLY A 184 3.02 -1.00 5.51
N LEU A 185 3.33 -2.29 5.37
CA LEU A 185 3.68 -2.91 4.09
C LEU A 185 2.47 -3.47 3.34
N ILE A 186 1.42 -3.82 4.07
CA ILE A 186 0.15 -4.27 3.51
C ILE A 186 -1.03 -3.56 4.18
N TYR A 187 -2.12 -3.51 3.45
CA TYR A 187 -3.42 -3.05 3.93
C TYR A 187 -4.41 -4.20 3.95
N LYS A 188 -5.12 -4.36 5.06
CA LYS A 188 -6.22 -5.31 5.22
C LYS A 188 -7.54 -4.56 5.04
N VAL A 189 -8.36 -5.02 4.11
CA VAL A 189 -9.69 -4.45 3.84
C VAL A 189 -10.73 -5.53 4.09
N ASN A 190 -11.63 -5.27 5.02
CA ASN A 190 -12.66 -6.22 5.39
C ASN A 190 -13.88 -6.10 4.48
N ARG A 191 -14.60 -7.22 4.30
CA ARG A 191 -15.85 -7.24 3.58
C ARG A 191 -16.98 -6.70 4.45
N VAL A 192 -17.96 -6.02 3.84
CA VAL A 192 -19.26 -5.77 4.45
C VAL A 192 -20.31 -6.69 3.84
N LYS A 193 -21.23 -7.20 4.67
CA LYS A 193 -22.30 -8.14 4.23
C LYS A 193 -23.41 -7.43 3.46
N LYS A 194 -23.66 -6.15 3.76
CA LYS A 194 -24.65 -5.30 3.09
C LYS A 194 -24.28 -3.84 3.23
N GLY A 195 -24.84 -2.99 2.36
CA GLY A 195 -24.81 -1.54 2.52
C GLY A 195 -25.69 -1.12 3.72
N GLY A 196 -25.16 -0.24 4.54
CA GLY A 196 -25.88 0.31 5.71
C GLY A 196 -24.97 1.29 6.45
N ILE A 197 -25.55 2.16 7.28
CA ILE A 197 -24.83 3.17 8.04
C ILE A 197 -24.94 2.84 9.52
N PRO A 198 -23.82 2.73 10.26
CA PRO A 198 -22.42 2.76 9.79
C PRO A 198 -22.00 1.43 9.14
N LEU A 199 -21.12 1.47 8.11
CA LEU A 199 -20.65 0.27 7.43
C LEU A 199 -19.94 -0.72 8.37
N SER A 200 -19.23 -0.23 9.38
CA SER A 200 -18.56 -1.05 10.40
C SER A 200 -19.49 -2.01 11.13
N ALA A 201 -20.79 -1.67 11.28
CA ALA A 201 -21.77 -2.55 11.91
C ALA A 201 -22.11 -3.80 11.05
N TYR A 202 -21.73 -3.80 9.80
CA TYR A 202 -21.98 -4.90 8.84
C TYR A 202 -20.71 -5.60 8.40
N GLU A 203 -19.62 -5.35 9.09
CA GLU A 203 -18.31 -5.94 8.81
C GLU A 203 -18.32 -7.46 8.96
N ASP A 204 -17.67 -8.13 8.04
CA ASP A 204 -17.49 -9.59 8.05
C ASP A 204 -16.03 -9.91 8.36
N PHE A 205 -15.73 -10.13 9.61
CA PHE A 205 -14.38 -10.45 10.09
C PHE A 205 -13.80 -11.75 9.52
N SER A 206 -14.63 -12.61 8.90
CA SER A 206 -14.18 -13.85 8.27
C SER A 206 -13.73 -13.69 6.82
N ALA A 207 -13.87 -12.48 6.27
CA ALA A 207 -13.58 -12.22 4.87
C ALA A 207 -12.90 -10.84 4.69
N PHE A 208 -11.66 -10.87 4.25
CA PHE A 208 -10.85 -9.70 3.95
C PHE A 208 -10.01 -9.93 2.70
N LYS A 209 -9.51 -8.85 2.11
CA LYS A 209 -8.46 -8.85 1.09
C LYS A 209 -7.21 -8.18 1.66
N LEU A 210 -6.04 -8.60 1.16
CA LEU A 210 -4.76 -7.94 1.45
C LEU A 210 -4.28 -7.24 0.18
N PHE A 211 -3.74 -6.04 0.37
CA PHE A 211 -3.19 -5.20 -0.67
C PHE A 211 -1.79 -4.77 -0.27
N MET A 212 -0.93 -4.51 -1.22
CA MET A 212 0.39 -3.95 -0.96
C MET A 212 0.31 -2.44 -0.71
N LEU A 213 1.36 -1.87 -0.14
CA LEU A 213 1.44 -0.42 0.07
C LEU A 213 1.51 0.36 -1.25
N ASP A 214 2.07 -0.24 -2.31
CA ASP A 214 2.30 0.46 -3.59
C ASP A 214 2.06 -0.44 -4.80
N THR A 215 1.46 0.15 -5.85
CA THR A 215 1.09 -0.56 -7.07
C THR A 215 2.30 -0.93 -7.92
N GLY A 216 3.34 -0.08 -7.97
CA GLY A 216 4.58 -0.34 -8.69
C GLY A 216 5.36 -1.50 -8.07
N LEU A 217 5.43 -1.54 -6.73
CA LEU A 217 6.04 -2.65 -5.99
C LEU A 217 5.27 -3.96 -6.20
N MET A 218 3.93 -3.92 -6.27
CA MET A 218 3.13 -5.11 -6.61
C MET A 218 3.46 -5.63 -8.01
N GLY A 219 3.59 -4.73 -8.99
CA GLY A 219 4.01 -5.06 -10.35
C GLY A 219 5.42 -5.66 -10.41
N ALA A 220 6.36 -5.12 -9.62
CA ALA A 220 7.72 -5.63 -9.51
C ALA A 220 7.76 -7.04 -8.91
N MET A 221 7.05 -7.26 -7.81
CA MET A 221 6.95 -8.56 -7.15
C MET A 221 6.32 -9.63 -8.04
N SER A 222 5.39 -9.23 -8.92
CA SER A 222 4.74 -10.11 -9.90
C SER A 222 5.57 -10.38 -11.15
N GLY A 223 6.73 -9.72 -11.31
CA GLY A 223 7.53 -9.83 -12.53
C GLY A 223 6.84 -9.20 -13.76
N LEU A 224 5.94 -8.23 -13.58
CA LEU A 224 5.20 -7.59 -14.66
C LEU A 224 6.15 -6.80 -15.59
N PRO A 225 6.29 -7.17 -16.87
CA PRO A 225 7.15 -6.44 -17.78
C PRO A 225 6.53 -5.10 -18.23
N PRO A 226 7.33 -4.06 -18.53
CA PRO A 226 6.82 -2.75 -18.94
C PRO A 226 5.90 -2.83 -20.16
N GLN A 227 6.27 -3.65 -21.15
CA GLN A 227 5.55 -3.81 -22.41
C GLN A 227 4.09 -4.29 -22.20
N ALA A 228 3.88 -5.19 -21.23
CA ALA A 228 2.53 -5.71 -20.96
C ALA A 228 1.57 -4.61 -20.52
N LEU A 229 2.06 -3.63 -19.77
CA LEU A 229 1.29 -2.52 -19.22
C LEU A 229 1.13 -1.37 -20.22
N LEU A 230 2.22 -0.97 -20.87
CA LEU A 230 2.26 0.22 -21.73
C LEU A 230 1.64 -0.04 -23.11
N GLU A 231 1.90 -1.20 -23.69
CA GLU A 231 1.47 -1.54 -25.05
C GLU A 231 0.13 -2.29 -25.08
N GLY A 232 -0.31 -2.85 -23.95
CA GLY A 232 -1.55 -3.60 -23.82
C GLY A 232 -1.46 -5.01 -24.42
N ASN A 233 -1.07 -5.99 -23.62
CA ASN A 233 -1.07 -7.40 -24.03
C ASN A 233 -2.38 -8.08 -23.62
N VAL A 234 -2.93 -8.94 -24.49
CA VAL A 234 -4.13 -9.75 -24.22
C VAL A 234 -3.94 -10.63 -22.97
N LEU A 235 -2.72 -11.14 -22.75
CA LEU A 235 -2.36 -11.94 -21.56
C LEU A 235 -2.35 -11.13 -20.25
N PHE A 236 -2.40 -9.81 -20.34
CA PHE A 236 -2.47 -8.91 -19.19
C PHE A 236 -3.91 -8.74 -18.66
N THR A 237 -4.91 -9.22 -19.37
CA THR A 237 -6.34 -8.96 -19.05
C THR A 237 -6.70 -9.44 -17.64
N ASP A 238 -6.27 -10.63 -17.23
CA ASP A 238 -6.57 -11.20 -15.92
C ASP A 238 -5.88 -10.45 -14.77
N TYR A 239 -4.67 -9.93 -15.02
CA TYR A 239 -3.92 -9.17 -14.01
C TYR A 239 -4.37 -7.71 -13.91
N LYS A 240 -5.04 -7.19 -14.96
CA LYS A 240 -5.53 -5.81 -15.02
C LYS A 240 -6.53 -5.50 -13.90
N GLY A 241 -7.39 -6.44 -13.57
CA GLY A 241 -8.33 -6.31 -12.44
C GLY A 241 -7.58 -6.12 -11.12
N ALA A 242 -6.58 -6.97 -10.86
CA ALA A 242 -5.78 -6.93 -9.64
C ALA A 242 -5.05 -5.59 -9.46
N ILE A 243 -4.37 -5.10 -10.50
CA ILE A 243 -3.63 -3.84 -10.42
C ILE A 243 -4.56 -2.63 -10.29
N THR A 244 -5.76 -2.71 -10.89
CA THR A 244 -6.77 -1.66 -10.75
C THR A 244 -7.34 -1.63 -9.32
N GLU A 245 -7.67 -2.77 -8.73
CA GLU A 245 -8.10 -2.84 -7.32
C GLU A 245 -7.01 -2.29 -6.38
N GLN A 246 -5.76 -2.70 -6.60
CA GLN A 246 -4.59 -2.21 -5.85
C GLN A 246 -4.46 -0.69 -5.96
N TYR A 247 -4.54 -0.15 -7.16
CA TYR A 247 -4.50 1.30 -7.42
C TYR A 247 -5.61 2.04 -6.69
N VAL A 248 -6.85 1.59 -6.85
CA VAL A 248 -8.01 2.24 -6.20
C VAL A 248 -7.82 2.28 -4.69
N LEU A 249 -7.40 1.17 -4.07
CA LEU A 249 -7.14 1.15 -2.65
C LEU A 249 -6.03 2.14 -2.25
N GLN A 250 -4.91 2.16 -2.96
CA GLN A 250 -3.80 3.06 -2.68
C GLN A 250 -4.25 4.53 -2.73
N GLN A 251 -5.08 4.92 -3.72
CA GLN A 251 -5.64 6.27 -3.77
C GLN A 251 -6.57 6.55 -2.59
N LEU A 252 -7.44 5.61 -2.21
CA LEU A 252 -8.36 5.78 -1.10
C LEU A 252 -7.64 5.87 0.25
N LYS A 253 -6.52 5.17 0.42
CA LYS A 253 -5.72 5.18 1.66
C LYS A 253 -5.10 6.54 1.96
N SER A 254 -4.74 7.31 0.95
CA SER A 254 -4.21 8.67 1.12
C SER A 254 -5.28 9.68 1.58
N VAL A 255 -6.57 9.33 1.53
CA VAL A 255 -7.66 10.20 1.96
C VAL A 255 -7.87 10.07 3.47
N LYS A 256 -7.55 11.14 4.20
CA LYS A 256 -7.65 11.17 5.67
C LYS A 256 -9.08 10.88 6.17
N GLY A 257 -9.19 9.99 7.14
CA GLY A 257 -10.45 9.70 7.83
C GLY A 257 -11.40 8.77 7.06
N LEU A 258 -10.96 8.20 5.94
CA LEU A 258 -11.78 7.28 5.16
C LEU A 258 -11.65 5.85 5.69
N ASN A 259 -12.77 5.24 6.09
CA ASN A 259 -12.86 3.82 6.41
C ASN A 259 -13.21 3.03 5.14
N ILE A 260 -12.34 2.12 4.73
CA ILE A 260 -12.44 1.41 3.46
C ILE A 260 -12.93 -0.01 3.69
N TYR A 261 -13.94 -0.40 2.95
CA TYR A 261 -14.51 -1.75 2.92
C TYR A 261 -14.74 -2.18 1.48
N TYR A 262 -14.87 -3.49 1.25
CA TYR A 262 -15.38 -3.97 -0.02
C TYR A 262 -16.70 -4.71 0.15
N TRP A 263 -17.49 -4.69 -0.90
CA TRP A 263 -18.77 -5.38 -0.97
C TRP A 263 -18.85 -6.22 -2.24
N LEU A 264 -19.46 -7.39 -2.12
CA LEU A 264 -19.71 -8.28 -3.26
C LEU A 264 -21.22 -8.32 -3.49
N SER A 265 -21.66 -7.77 -4.61
CA SER A 265 -23.04 -7.97 -5.07
C SER A 265 -23.22 -9.40 -5.58
N LEU A 266 -24.33 -10.04 -5.18
CA LEU A 266 -24.77 -11.33 -5.74
C LEU A 266 -25.55 -11.16 -7.04
N ILE A 267 -25.74 -9.91 -7.50
CA ILE A 267 -26.44 -9.64 -8.75
C ILE A 267 -25.44 -9.85 -9.88
N HIS A 268 -25.52 -10.98 -10.55
CA HIS A 268 -24.96 -11.16 -11.86
C HIS A 268 -25.81 -10.31 -12.82
N ILE A 269 -25.24 -9.20 -13.31
CA ILE A 269 -25.76 -8.46 -14.46
C ILE A 269 -25.30 -9.19 -15.71
#